data_6b55e62f3e06f038a8be398fca7c12e7
#
_entry.id   6b55e62f3e06f038a8be398fca7c12e7
#
_cell.length_a   1.000
_cell.length_b   1.000
_cell.length_c   1.000
_cell.angle_alpha   90.00
_cell.angle_beta   90.00
_cell.angle_gamma   90.00
#
_symmetry.space_group_name_H-M   'P 1'
#
loop_
_entity.id
_entity.type
_entity.pdbx_description
1 polymer ?
#
loop_
_entity_poly.entity_id
_entity_poly.type
_entity_poly.pdbx_seq_one_letter_code
_entity_poly.pdbx_strand_id
1 'polypeptide(L)'
;MSEEYYPWGGEFTTCDSKSCVAVVLLNTEYVPSDKVAIYGPLKTENIGVEKIVANTISNPNIRYLIICGEEIRGHKSGKSLVCLNKNGIDETNRIRDAPGAIPYIENLDKEAIERFQEQMEIIDLIGITNKEEIDKIIENCLEKPLPCFGDSYIAIRIAPEAAKLDDKRALHSNIIVDYLGKVKKRGE
;
A
#
# COMPACT_ATOMS: atom_id res chain seq x y z
N MET A 1 -10.48 12.95 19.43
CA MET A 1 -10.32 13.08 17.96
C MET A 1 -9.92 11.70 17.48
N SER A 2 -10.75 11.02 16.70
CA SER A 2 -10.35 9.76 16.08
C SER A 2 -9.23 10.10 15.08
N GLU A 3 -8.02 9.65 15.36
CA GLU A 3 -6.95 9.68 14.37
C GLU A 3 -7.44 8.91 13.15
N GLU A 4 -7.55 9.60 12.02
CA GLU A 4 -8.02 9.00 10.78
C GLU A 4 -6.82 8.31 10.12
N TYR A 5 -6.64 7.03 10.45
CA TYR A 5 -5.64 6.20 9.79
C TYR A 5 -6.01 5.95 8.33
N TYR A 6 -5.04 5.50 7.55
CA TYR A 6 -5.19 5.08 6.15
C TYR A 6 -5.56 6.23 5.20
N PRO A 7 -4.70 7.26 5.09
CA PRO A 7 -5.00 8.50 4.37
C PRO A 7 -5.13 8.34 2.86
N TRP A 8 -4.64 7.24 2.29
CA TRP A 8 -4.63 7.07 0.84
C TRP A 8 -5.60 5.98 0.38
N GLY A 9 -6.70 6.38 -0.18
CA GLY A 9 -7.77 5.49 -0.63
C GLY A 9 -7.31 4.44 -1.66
N GLY A 10 -7.92 3.26 -1.59
CA GLY A 10 -7.61 2.11 -2.43
C GLY A 10 -8.57 0.95 -2.18
N GLU A 11 -8.28 -0.19 -2.80
CA GLU A 11 -8.98 -1.44 -2.53
C GLU A 11 -8.37 -2.10 -1.28
N PHE A 12 -8.93 -1.85 -0.12
CA PHE A 12 -8.53 -2.50 1.12
C PHE A 12 -9.70 -2.61 2.10
N THR A 13 -9.57 -3.51 3.05
CA THR A 13 -10.52 -3.69 4.15
C THR A 13 -9.83 -3.36 5.47
N THR A 14 -10.44 -2.49 6.26
CA THR A 14 -10.00 -2.16 7.62
C THR A 14 -10.75 -3.02 8.62
N CYS A 15 -10.06 -3.53 9.63
CA CYS A 15 -10.62 -4.37 10.67
C CYS A 15 -10.31 -3.79 12.05
N ASP A 16 -9.40 -4.41 12.82
CA ASP A 16 -9.03 -3.92 14.16
C ASP A 16 -7.83 -2.96 14.09
N SER A 17 -8.08 -1.66 14.21
CA SER A 17 -7.03 -0.62 14.18
C SER A 17 -5.98 -0.75 15.30
N LYS A 18 -6.24 -1.55 16.34
CA LYS A 18 -5.28 -1.83 17.42
C LYS A 18 -4.39 -3.03 17.14
N SER A 19 -4.69 -3.79 16.10
CA SER A 19 -3.88 -4.93 15.69
C SER A 19 -2.49 -4.53 15.21
N CYS A 20 -1.50 -5.35 15.51
CA CYS A 20 -0.13 -5.15 15.05
C CYS A 20 0.16 -5.75 13.66
N VAL A 21 -0.83 -6.36 13.01
CA VAL A 21 -0.65 -7.09 11.74
C VAL A 21 -1.42 -6.42 10.61
N ALA A 22 -0.73 -6.18 9.50
CA ALA A 22 -1.33 -5.86 8.20
C ALA A 22 -1.00 -6.97 7.19
N VAL A 23 -1.90 -7.21 6.22
CA VAL A 23 -1.72 -8.26 5.21
C VAL A 23 -1.82 -7.70 3.81
N VAL A 24 -0.79 -7.93 3.01
CA VAL A 24 -0.72 -7.60 1.59
C VAL A 24 -1.02 -8.85 0.78
N LEU A 25 -2.05 -8.78 -0.03
CA LEU A 25 -2.48 -9.87 -0.89
C LEU A 25 -1.93 -9.66 -2.30
N LEU A 26 -1.15 -10.61 -2.78
CA LEU A 26 -0.78 -10.71 -4.20
C LEU A 26 -1.91 -11.42 -4.95
N ASN A 27 -1.59 -12.20 -5.98
CA ASN A 27 -2.60 -12.98 -6.68
C ASN A 27 -3.04 -14.19 -5.81
N THR A 28 -4.08 -13.99 -5.01
CA THR A 28 -4.67 -15.00 -4.10
C THR A 28 -6.13 -14.66 -3.81
N GLU A 29 -6.93 -15.69 -3.54
CA GLU A 29 -8.32 -15.57 -3.05
C GLU A 29 -8.40 -15.61 -1.51
N TYR A 30 -7.26 -15.59 -0.83
CA TYR A 30 -7.21 -15.61 0.63
C TYR A 30 -7.82 -14.35 1.23
N VAL A 31 -8.61 -14.52 2.27
CA VAL A 31 -9.19 -13.44 3.07
C VAL A 31 -8.77 -13.65 4.53
N PRO A 32 -7.99 -12.72 5.11
CA PRO A 32 -7.58 -12.78 6.51
C PRO A 32 -8.77 -12.69 7.47
N SER A 33 -8.55 -13.12 8.72
CA SER A 33 -9.52 -12.87 9.81
C SER A 33 -9.60 -11.37 10.14
N ASP A 34 -10.66 -10.95 10.82
CA ASP A 34 -10.90 -9.59 11.29
C ASP A 34 -9.96 -9.14 12.43
N LYS A 35 -9.08 -10.03 12.90
CA LYS A 35 -8.06 -9.74 13.92
C LYS A 35 -6.86 -8.92 13.36
N VAL A 36 -6.73 -8.76 12.04
CA VAL A 36 -5.69 -7.91 11.45
C VAL A 36 -6.13 -6.44 11.43
N ALA A 37 -5.19 -5.50 11.30
CA ALA A 37 -5.53 -4.08 11.23
C ALA A 37 -6.15 -3.68 9.90
N ILE A 38 -5.54 -4.13 8.82
CA ILE A 38 -5.89 -3.81 7.43
C ILE A 38 -5.37 -4.90 6.50
N TYR A 39 -6.09 -5.18 5.43
CA TYR A 39 -5.59 -6.02 4.34
C TYR A 39 -6.10 -5.54 2.98
N GLY A 40 -5.36 -5.83 1.94
CA GLY A 40 -5.76 -5.49 0.57
C GLY A 40 -4.77 -5.95 -0.48
N PRO A 41 -5.16 -5.86 -1.77
CA PRO A 41 -4.33 -6.32 -2.87
C PRO A 41 -3.20 -5.35 -3.20
N LEU A 42 -2.04 -5.89 -3.58
CA LEU A 42 -0.95 -5.16 -4.21
C LEU A 42 -0.84 -5.56 -5.68
N LYS A 43 -1.19 -4.65 -6.58
CA LYS A 43 -1.25 -4.89 -8.02
C LYS A 43 -0.06 -4.31 -8.79
N THR A 44 0.56 -3.23 -8.29
CA THR A 44 1.61 -2.50 -9.00
C THR A 44 2.82 -2.25 -8.11
N GLU A 45 4.02 -2.25 -8.71
CA GLU A 45 5.31 -2.05 -8.03
C GLU A 45 5.69 -0.58 -7.78
N ASN A 46 4.79 0.35 -8.10
CA ASN A 46 4.95 1.80 -7.90
C ASN A 46 3.84 2.35 -6.99
N ILE A 47 2.79 2.93 -7.55
CA ILE A 47 1.69 3.56 -6.79
C ILE A 47 1.02 2.60 -5.79
N GLY A 48 0.94 1.30 -6.09
CA GLY A 48 0.44 0.29 -5.15
C GLY A 48 1.33 0.15 -3.92
N VAL A 49 2.65 0.11 -4.12
CA VAL A 49 3.64 0.08 -3.04
C VAL A 49 3.55 1.34 -2.19
N GLU A 50 3.49 2.53 -2.82
CA GLU A 50 3.35 3.80 -2.11
C GLU A 50 2.10 3.86 -1.22
N LYS A 51 0.95 3.38 -1.73
CA LYS A 51 -0.29 3.32 -0.95
C LYS A 51 -0.16 2.41 0.27
N ILE A 52 0.49 1.27 0.13
CA ILE A 52 0.74 0.38 1.27
C ILE A 52 1.61 1.07 2.31
N VAL A 53 2.72 1.68 1.90
CA VAL A 53 3.61 2.41 2.79
C VAL A 53 2.84 3.50 3.54
N ALA A 54 2.19 4.44 2.82
CA ALA A 54 1.48 5.56 3.41
C ALA A 54 0.38 5.12 4.40
N ASN A 55 -0.38 4.08 4.04
CA ASN A 55 -1.46 3.59 4.88
C ASN A 55 -0.95 2.83 6.10
N THR A 56 0.08 2.01 5.97
CA THR A 56 0.58 1.23 7.11
C THR A 56 1.32 2.09 8.14
N ILE A 57 2.16 3.05 7.70
CA ILE A 57 2.86 3.94 8.66
C ILE A 57 1.94 4.95 9.34
N SER A 58 0.73 5.19 8.81
CA SER A 58 -0.25 6.04 9.46
C SER A 58 -0.80 5.43 10.75
N ASN A 59 -0.81 4.11 10.86
CA ASN A 59 -1.20 3.39 12.06
C ASN A 59 0.02 2.82 12.78
N PRO A 60 0.48 3.43 13.88
CA PRO A 60 1.70 3.01 14.57
C PRO A 60 1.55 1.69 15.32
N ASN A 61 0.34 1.14 15.46
CA ASN A 61 0.12 -0.20 16.00
C ASN A 61 0.59 -1.28 15.03
N ILE A 62 0.53 -1.04 13.71
CA ILE A 62 0.98 -2.00 12.71
C ILE A 62 2.50 -2.12 12.78
N ARG A 63 2.97 -3.33 13.04
CA ARG A 63 4.38 -3.65 13.17
C ARG A 63 4.82 -4.81 12.28
N TYR A 64 3.87 -5.70 11.94
CA TYR A 64 4.09 -6.81 11.03
C TYR A 64 3.35 -6.58 9.73
N LEU A 65 4.06 -6.71 8.61
CA LEU A 65 3.48 -6.64 7.27
C LEU A 65 3.71 -7.98 6.57
N ILE A 66 2.66 -8.78 6.50
CA ILE A 66 2.67 -10.11 5.86
C ILE A 66 2.35 -9.92 4.38
N ILE A 67 3.19 -10.45 3.49
CA ILE A 67 2.99 -10.42 2.04
C ILE A 67 2.77 -11.84 1.57
N CYS A 68 1.60 -12.20 1.08
CA CYS A 68 1.27 -13.57 0.67
C CYS A 68 0.58 -13.64 -0.70
N GLY A 69 0.59 -14.83 -1.29
CA GLY A 69 0.04 -15.09 -2.61
C GLY A 69 1.10 -15.11 -3.72
N GLU A 70 0.67 -15.45 -4.92
CA GLU A 70 1.55 -15.56 -6.08
C GLU A 70 1.90 -14.18 -6.65
N GLU A 71 3.16 -14.01 -7.05
CA GLU A 71 3.59 -12.79 -7.74
C GLU A 71 2.87 -12.56 -9.06
N ILE A 72 2.49 -11.33 -9.32
CA ILE A 72 1.94 -10.93 -10.61
C ILE A 72 3.07 -10.90 -11.65
N ARG A 73 2.90 -11.71 -12.68
CA ARG A 73 3.89 -11.85 -13.78
C ARG A 73 4.22 -10.49 -14.39
N GLY A 74 5.52 -10.15 -14.46
CA GLY A 74 6.01 -8.90 -15.05
C GLY A 74 6.14 -7.76 -14.05
N HIS A 75 5.29 -7.65 -13.03
CA HIS A 75 5.34 -6.56 -12.05
C HIS A 75 6.21 -6.87 -10.84
N LYS A 76 6.14 -8.10 -10.32
CA LYS A 76 6.87 -8.50 -9.10
C LYS A 76 6.74 -7.49 -7.95
N SER A 77 5.50 -7.05 -7.76
CA SER A 77 5.17 -5.97 -6.83
C SER A 77 5.44 -6.33 -5.37
N GLY A 78 5.22 -7.59 -4.97
CA GLY A 78 5.55 -8.06 -3.63
C GLY A 78 7.04 -8.01 -3.36
N LYS A 79 7.88 -8.50 -4.28
CA LYS A 79 9.35 -8.41 -4.17
C LYS A 79 9.84 -6.97 -4.16
N SER A 80 9.21 -6.08 -4.91
CA SER A 80 9.54 -4.65 -4.90
C SER A 80 9.25 -4.03 -3.53
N LEU A 81 8.13 -4.38 -2.89
CA LEU A 81 7.81 -3.94 -1.53
C LEU A 81 8.83 -4.46 -0.49
N VAL A 82 9.24 -5.73 -0.61
CA VAL A 82 10.30 -6.30 0.25
C VAL A 82 11.64 -5.56 0.04
N CYS A 83 12.00 -5.27 -1.22
CA CYS A 83 13.22 -4.51 -1.53
C CYS A 83 13.17 -3.09 -0.99
N LEU A 84 12.02 -2.40 -1.06
CA LEU A 84 11.86 -1.07 -0.49
C LEU A 84 12.12 -1.07 1.01
N ASN A 85 11.56 -2.02 1.73
CA ASN A 85 11.77 -2.12 3.18
C ASN A 85 13.24 -2.39 3.53
N LYS A 86 13.93 -3.26 2.78
CA LYS A 86 15.33 -3.63 3.07
C LYS A 86 16.34 -2.60 2.60
N ASN A 87 16.16 -2.03 1.41
CA ASN A 87 17.20 -1.31 0.67
C ASN A 87 16.86 0.17 0.41
N GLY A 88 15.59 0.56 0.62
CA GLY A 88 15.14 1.92 0.31
C GLY A 88 15.17 2.23 -1.19
N ILE A 89 15.35 3.51 -1.52
CA ILE A 89 15.43 4.03 -2.89
C ILE A 89 16.81 4.57 -3.21
N ASP A 90 17.12 4.68 -4.50
CA ASP A 90 18.31 5.36 -5.01
C ASP A 90 18.04 6.86 -5.29
N GLU A 91 19.03 7.54 -5.87
CA GLU A 91 18.96 8.98 -6.20
C GLU A 91 17.93 9.30 -7.28
N THR A 92 17.48 8.30 -8.04
CA THR A 92 16.46 8.44 -9.08
C THR A 92 15.06 8.07 -8.60
N ASN A 93 14.88 7.85 -7.29
CA ASN A 93 13.67 7.34 -6.64
C ASN A 93 13.30 5.90 -7.06
N ARG A 94 14.22 5.16 -7.66
CA ARG A 94 14.01 3.75 -7.94
C ARG A 94 14.24 2.93 -6.68
N ILE A 95 13.38 1.95 -6.42
CA ILE A 95 13.59 0.98 -5.33
C ILE A 95 14.83 0.14 -5.65
N ARG A 96 15.81 0.16 -4.76
CA ARG A 96 17.07 -0.57 -4.94
C ARG A 96 16.82 -2.06 -5.01
N ASP A 97 17.46 -2.73 -5.95
CA ASP A 97 17.38 -4.18 -6.20
C ASP A 97 15.97 -4.71 -6.52
N ALA A 98 14.99 -3.84 -6.73
CA ALA A 98 13.66 -4.26 -7.09
C ALA A 98 13.61 -4.86 -8.50
N PRO A 99 13.02 -6.08 -8.64
CA PRO A 99 12.96 -6.79 -9.90
C PRO A 99 11.78 -6.35 -10.79
N GLY A 100 10.92 -5.44 -10.33
CA GLY A 100 9.79 -4.91 -11.08
C GLY A 100 10.24 -4.08 -12.29
N ALA A 101 9.35 -3.87 -13.25
CA ALA A 101 9.66 -3.12 -14.46
C ALA A 101 9.77 -1.61 -14.18
N ILE A 102 8.87 -1.06 -13.33
CA ILE A 102 8.78 0.38 -13.04
C ILE A 102 8.65 0.61 -11.52
N PRO A 103 9.63 0.17 -10.72
CA PRO A 103 9.56 0.27 -9.25
C PRO A 103 10.09 1.64 -8.77
N TYR A 104 9.38 2.70 -9.09
CA TYR A 104 9.72 4.06 -8.69
C TYR A 104 8.76 4.60 -7.64
N ILE A 105 9.29 5.34 -6.67
CA ILE A 105 8.53 6.02 -5.61
C ILE A 105 8.54 7.52 -5.91
N GLU A 106 7.40 8.09 -6.22
CA GLU A 106 7.28 9.48 -6.68
C GLU A 106 6.56 10.38 -5.70
N ASN A 107 5.66 9.81 -4.88
CA ASN A 107 4.76 10.58 -4.02
C ASN A 107 5.10 10.50 -2.52
N LEU A 108 6.11 9.73 -2.15
CA LEU A 108 6.59 9.63 -0.78
C LEU A 108 7.95 10.29 -0.63
N ASP A 109 8.14 11.03 0.46
CA ASP A 109 9.44 11.56 0.85
C ASP A 109 10.34 10.46 1.47
N LYS A 110 11.60 10.80 1.69
CA LYS A 110 12.58 9.88 2.27
C LYS A 110 12.22 9.50 3.71
N GLU A 111 11.69 10.44 4.46
CA GLU A 111 11.27 10.27 5.84
C GLU A 111 10.15 9.23 5.96
N ALA A 112 9.20 9.21 5.02
CA ALA A 112 8.16 8.18 4.97
C ALA A 112 8.73 6.78 4.70
N ILE A 113 9.74 6.70 3.81
CA ILE A 113 10.41 5.43 3.50
C ILE A 113 11.24 4.95 4.69
N GLU A 114 12.03 5.81 5.33
CA GLU A 114 12.78 5.51 6.55
C GLU A 114 11.84 5.06 7.67
N ARG A 115 10.73 5.79 7.87
CA ARG A 115 9.68 5.39 8.82
C ARG A 115 9.13 3.99 8.53
N PHE A 116 8.87 3.66 7.28
CA PHE A 116 8.40 2.35 6.87
C PHE A 116 9.43 1.26 7.17
N GLN A 117 10.71 1.50 6.89
CA GLN A 117 11.80 0.58 7.16
C GLN A 117 11.96 0.29 8.66
N GLU A 118 11.82 1.33 9.50
CA GLU A 118 11.96 1.21 10.95
C GLU A 118 10.72 0.62 11.64
N GLN A 119 9.53 0.97 11.16
CA GLN A 119 8.27 0.54 11.76
C GLN A 119 7.92 -0.90 11.40
N MET A 120 8.16 -1.34 10.16
CA MET A 120 7.63 -2.59 9.64
C MET A 120 8.62 -3.75 9.68
N GLU A 121 8.23 -4.83 10.30
CA GLU A 121 8.84 -6.14 10.13
C GLU A 121 8.10 -6.89 9.01
N ILE A 122 8.79 -7.13 7.88
CA ILE A 122 8.22 -7.82 6.73
C ILE A 122 8.29 -9.32 6.92
N ILE A 123 7.16 -9.99 6.75
CA ILE A 123 7.06 -11.45 6.69
C ILE A 123 6.74 -11.84 5.26
N ASP A 124 7.77 -12.36 4.59
CA ASP A 124 7.73 -12.73 3.18
C ASP A 124 7.16 -14.14 3.02
N LEU A 125 5.89 -14.21 2.61
CA LEU A 125 5.17 -15.41 2.24
C LEU A 125 4.80 -15.39 0.74
N ILE A 126 5.62 -14.73 -0.09
CA ILE A 126 5.42 -14.70 -1.54
C ILE A 126 5.51 -16.12 -2.10
N GLY A 127 4.50 -16.53 -2.86
CA GLY A 127 4.33 -17.88 -3.36
C GLY A 127 3.52 -18.79 -2.45
N ILE A 128 3.19 -18.36 -1.23
CA ILE A 128 2.35 -19.12 -0.31
C ILE A 128 0.89 -18.69 -0.48
N THR A 129 0.04 -19.65 -0.81
CA THR A 129 -1.42 -19.47 -0.97
C THR A 129 -2.23 -20.36 -0.01
N ASN A 130 -1.55 -21.23 0.75
CA ASN A 130 -2.18 -22.11 1.72
C ASN A 130 -2.73 -21.30 2.89
N LYS A 131 -4.06 -21.36 3.09
CA LYS A 131 -4.76 -20.59 4.09
C LYS A 131 -4.31 -20.91 5.52
N GLU A 132 -4.20 -22.19 5.85
CA GLU A 132 -3.84 -22.65 7.21
C GLU A 132 -2.42 -22.20 7.58
N GLU A 133 -1.51 -22.17 6.61
CA GLU A 133 -0.15 -21.69 6.82
C GLU A 133 -0.11 -20.20 7.07
N ILE A 134 -0.85 -19.42 6.28
CA ILE A 134 -0.93 -17.96 6.44
C ILE A 134 -1.59 -17.61 7.77
N ASP A 135 -2.73 -18.25 8.10
CA ASP A 135 -3.45 -18.02 9.37
C ASP A 135 -2.55 -18.30 10.58
N LYS A 136 -1.79 -19.39 10.55
CA LYS A 136 -0.84 -19.73 11.61
C LYS A 136 0.25 -18.67 11.81
N ILE A 137 0.75 -18.09 10.73
CA ILE A 137 1.75 -17.01 10.81
C ILE A 137 1.12 -15.74 11.39
N ILE A 138 -0.11 -15.38 10.96
CA ILE A 138 -0.85 -14.25 11.52
C ILE A 138 -1.04 -14.43 13.03
N GLU A 139 -1.51 -15.61 13.46
CA GLU A 139 -1.72 -15.89 14.87
C GLU A 139 -0.41 -15.79 15.68
N ASN A 140 0.69 -16.32 15.17
CA ASN A 140 2.00 -16.18 15.81
C ASN A 140 2.41 -14.71 16.01
N CYS A 141 2.12 -13.83 15.04
CA CYS A 141 2.40 -12.40 15.16
C CYS A 141 1.50 -11.74 16.21
N LEU A 142 0.21 -12.12 16.24
CA LEU A 142 -0.75 -11.61 17.22
C LEU A 142 -0.44 -12.05 18.65
N GLU A 143 0.12 -13.26 18.83
CA GLU A 143 0.57 -13.76 20.14
C GLU A 143 1.84 -13.07 20.64
N LYS A 144 2.63 -12.50 19.76
CA LYS A 144 3.89 -11.80 20.07
C LYS A 144 3.87 -10.36 19.56
N PRO A 145 2.93 -9.53 20.04
CA PRO A 145 2.79 -8.17 19.54
C PRO A 145 4.04 -7.35 19.86
N LEU A 146 4.54 -6.65 18.86
CA LEU A 146 5.54 -5.62 19.08
C LEU A 146 4.85 -4.37 19.64
N PRO A 147 5.54 -3.56 20.47
CA PRO A 147 4.98 -2.32 20.98
C PRO A 147 4.65 -1.34 19.87
N CYS A 148 3.66 -0.48 20.10
CA CYS A 148 3.35 0.64 19.23
C CYS A 148 4.62 1.44 18.91
N PHE A 149 4.81 1.83 17.65
CA PHE A 149 6.05 2.49 17.19
C PHE A 149 6.15 3.97 17.55
N GLY A 150 5.16 4.53 18.19
CA GLY A 150 5.11 5.94 18.57
C GLY A 150 3.89 6.65 17.97
N ASP A 151 4.08 7.86 17.45
CA ASP A 151 2.98 8.64 16.89
C ASP A 151 2.63 8.22 15.46
N SER A 152 1.38 8.48 15.04
CA SER A 152 0.93 8.32 13.67
C SER A 152 1.76 9.17 12.70
N TYR A 153 2.17 8.61 11.56
CA TYR A 153 2.88 9.33 10.51
C TYR A 153 2.01 9.44 9.26
N ILE A 154 1.56 10.64 8.95
CA ILE A 154 0.73 10.91 7.77
C ILE A 154 1.61 11.41 6.62
N ALA A 155 2.09 10.48 5.79
CA ALA A 155 2.95 10.78 4.65
C ALA A 155 2.26 11.60 3.55
N ILE A 156 0.95 11.37 3.36
CA ILE A 156 0.16 12.04 2.33
C ILE A 156 -1.07 12.66 2.96
N ARG A 157 -1.26 13.94 2.71
CA ARG A 157 -2.49 14.66 3.04
C ARG A 157 -3.22 14.99 1.75
N ILE A 158 -4.25 14.21 1.42
CA ILE A 158 -5.15 14.53 0.32
C ILE A 158 -6.05 15.64 0.81
N ALA A 159 -5.78 16.89 0.40
CA ALA A 159 -6.63 18.01 0.74
C ALA A 159 -8.02 17.80 0.12
N PRO A 160 -9.11 17.91 0.90
CA PRO A 160 -10.48 17.79 0.36
C PRO A 160 -10.78 18.77 -0.78
N GLU A 161 -10.06 19.88 -0.86
CA GLU A 161 -10.18 20.89 -1.91
C GLU A 161 -9.59 20.47 -3.25
N ALA A 162 -8.68 19.49 -3.29
CA ALA A 162 -8.18 18.95 -4.57
C ALA A 162 -9.27 18.18 -5.33
N ALA A 163 -10.32 17.72 -4.63
CA ALA A 163 -11.50 17.12 -5.26
C ALA A 163 -12.46 18.16 -5.87
N LYS A 164 -12.28 19.46 -5.55
CA LYS A 164 -12.94 20.59 -6.21
C LYS A 164 -11.96 21.29 -7.14
N LEU A 165 -11.31 20.53 -8.02
CA LEU A 165 -10.72 21.13 -9.21
C LEU A 165 -11.88 21.83 -9.94
N ASP A 166 -11.80 23.16 -9.98
CA ASP A 166 -12.67 23.98 -10.81
C ASP A 166 -12.68 23.33 -12.21
N ASP A 167 -13.82 22.76 -12.59
CA ASP A 167 -14.04 22.06 -13.88
C ASP A 167 -13.58 22.91 -15.08
N LYS A 168 -13.41 24.23 -14.88
CA LYS A 168 -12.94 25.18 -15.89
C LYS A 168 -11.41 25.20 -16.08
N ARG A 169 -10.64 24.67 -15.14
CA ARG A 169 -9.15 24.68 -15.19
C ARG A 169 -8.52 23.38 -15.60
N ALA A 170 -9.21 22.24 -15.51
CA ALA A 170 -8.70 20.97 -15.99
C ALA A 170 -9.00 20.82 -17.49
N LEU A 171 -7.99 20.91 -18.35
CA LEU A 171 -8.13 20.75 -19.81
C LEU A 171 -8.85 19.46 -20.20
N HIS A 172 -8.69 18.40 -19.42
CA HIS A 172 -9.30 17.09 -19.66
C HIS A 172 -10.73 16.96 -19.10
N SER A 173 -11.20 17.83 -18.21
CA SER A 173 -12.58 17.83 -17.72
C SER A 173 -13.59 18.27 -18.80
N ASN A 174 -13.13 18.94 -19.82
CA ASN A 174 -13.91 19.38 -20.97
C ASN A 174 -13.86 18.42 -22.18
N ILE A 175 -13.14 17.30 -22.03
CA ILE A 175 -12.92 16.34 -23.10
C ILE A 175 -13.56 15.00 -22.71
N ILE A 176 -14.41 14.47 -23.55
CA ILE A 176 -14.99 13.13 -23.41
C ILE A 176 -14.48 12.28 -24.56
N VAL A 177 -13.92 11.13 -24.24
CA VAL A 177 -13.56 10.10 -25.24
C VAL A 177 -14.66 9.05 -25.22
N ASP A 178 -15.35 8.87 -26.36
CA ASP A 178 -16.35 7.82 -26.48
C ASP A 178 -15.71 6.42 -26.65
N TYR A 179 -16.54 5.38 -26.61
CA TYR A 179 -16.08 4.00 -26.73
C TYR A 179 -15.47 3.64 -28.10
N LEU A 180 -15.57 4.54 -29.07
CA LEU A 180 -14.91 4.45 -30.39
C LEU A 180 -13.60 5.26 -30.44
N GLY A 181 -13.16 5.85 -29.34
CA GLY A 181 -11.96 6.67 -29.26
C GLY A 181 -12.13 8.09 -29.85
N LYS A 182 -13.35 8.53 -30.15
CA LYS A 182 -13.59 9.90 -30.63
C LYS A 182 -13.59 10.88 -29.48
N VAL A 183 -12.82 11.93 -29.65
CA VAL A 183 -12.69 13.03 -28.68
C VAL A 183 -13.77 14.08 -28.96
N LYS A 184 -14.58 14.40 -27.93
CA LYS A 184 -15.63 15.44 -27.97
C LYS A 184 -15.45 16.41 -26.84
N LYS A 185 -15.85 17.67 -27.03
CA LYS A 185 -16.00 18.61 -25.91
C LYS A 185 -17.30 18.31 -25.14
N ARG A 186 -17.23 18.45 -23.83
CA ARG A 186 -18.42 18.31 -22.96
C ARG A 186 -19.41 19.42 -23.28
N GLY A 187 -20.59 19.05 -23.83
CA GLY A 187 -21.63 20.01 -24.20
C GLY A 187 -21.83 20.22 -25.70
N GLU A 188 -21.13 19.47 -26.54
CA GLU A 188 -21.43 19.33 -28.00
C GLU A 188 -22.21 18.06 -28.30
#